data_1358405a91d98003033e295d52f2765c
#
_entry.id   1358405a91d98003033e295d52f2765c
#
_cell.length_a   1.000
_cell.length_b   1.000
_cell.length_c   1.000
_cell.angle_alpha   90.00
_cell.angle_beta   90.00
_cell.angle_gamma   90.00
#
_symmetry.space_group_name_H-M   'P 1'
#
loop_
_entity.id
_entity.type
_entity.pdbx_description
1 polymer ?
#
loop_
_entity_poly.entity_id
_entity_poly.type
_entity_poly.pdbx_seq_one_letter_code
_entity_poly.pdbx_strand_id
1 'polypeptide(L)'
;MKRLFLLSALLGLALSAFGKVEVPALFSDHMVLQQRSTVEFRGTSDKREVTVAPSWGDPVTVRVRNGRWRAGIATPEASFAKHRITVSDADSAVEIEDLLIGEVWICSGQSNMYMPLRGSSGQPVAGSFETALEASRYADRIRMITLPKREADTPQEEFEGRWEVPSPQTALLMSATAYHFALALTEALDLPVGIVSASWGGSAIEAWMSPDDLREMGYDTETINSDPKIEPRRQCSKLYNGLIAPVEGFAARGFAWYQGESNLRTADRYAEQMERLVRFWRTQWGDTKSRMPFLYVQIAPYENKDAAGTEAPRLMEAQIDALERIPNSALVCTTDTGEKSYIHPAAKRTVGQRLAAQALRRCYGVKLPNEMVEGVRFEKAEFADGKAVVTFLNARYGLTPQGEPILGFELAGADGVFHPAEGRIVKSKPVVEVASPAVPQPVAVRYAFRNFTPTNLHNTLGQAVFPFRSDR
;
A
#
# COMPACT_ATOMS: atom_id res chain seq x y z
N MET A 1 82.08 -2.74 -5.19
CA MET A 1 80.71 -2.84 -5.76
C MET A 1 79.72 -2.25 -4.76
N LYS A 2 79.35 -0.97 -4.92
CA LYS A 2 78.42 -0.25 -4.06
C LYS A 2 77.08 -0.14 -4.83
N ARG A 3 76.01 -0.77 -4.29
CA ARG A 3 74.65 -0.65 -4.84
C ARG A 3 74.01 0.60 -4.24
N LEU A 4 73.73 1.57 -5.09
CA LEU A 4 72.90 2.74 -4.79
C LEU A 4 71.42 2.33 -4.82
N PHE A 5 70.66 2.50 -3.72
CA PHE A 5 69.22 2.40 -3.68
C PHE A 5 68.65 3.80 -3.95
N LEU A 6 67.98 3.96 -5.11
CA LEU A 6 67.15 5.11 -5.38
C LEU A 6 65.79 4.87 -4.72
N LEU A 7 65.43 5.67 -3.68
CA LEU A 7 64.08 5.77 -3.14
C LEU A 7 63.32 6.78 -4.01
N SER A 8 62.40 6.28 -4.85
CA SER A 8 61.43 7.10 -5.56
C SER A 8 60.25 7.42 -4.63
N ALA A 9 60.17 8.63 -4.13
CA ALA A 9 59.00 9.14 -3.42
C ALA A 9 57.90 9.42 -4.45
N LEU A 10 56.92 8.55 -4.55
CA LEU A 10 55.65 8.84 -5.22
C LEU A 10 54.82 9.80 -4.31
N LEU A 11 54.88 11.08 -4.66
CA LEU A 11 53.92 12.06 -4.17
C LEU A 11 52.57 11.78 -4.86
N GLY A 12 51.68 11.03 -4.22
CA GLY A 12 50.29 10.90 -4.65
C GLY A 12 49.58 12.24 -4.50
N LEU A 13 49.41 12.97 -5.60
CA LEU A 13 48.41 14.03 -5.66
C LEU A 13 47.05 13.35 -5.47
N ALA A 14 46.49 13.43 -4.27
CA ALA A 14 45.04 13.25 -4.07
C ALA A 14 44.39 14.42 -4.82
N LEU A 15 43.91 14.17 -6.04
CA LEU A 15 42.92 15.02 -6.67
C LEU A 15 41.69 14.99 -5.74
N SER A 16 41.53 16.03 -4.92
CA SER A 16 40.26 16.32 -4.27
C SER A 16 39.26 16.53 -5.39
N ALA A 17 38.48 15.52 -5.70
CA ALA A 17 37.27 15.72 -6.48
C ALA A 17 36.44 16.74 -5.71
N PHE A 18 36.36 17.98 -6.22
CA PHE A 18 35.47 18.99 -5.67
C PHE A 18 34.07 18.39 -5.72
N GLY A 19 33.49 18.06 -4.56
CA GLY A 19 32.16 17.48 -4.47
C GLY A 19 31.15 18.50 -4.97
N LYS A 20 30.36 18.11 -5.93
CA LYS A 20 29.18 18.89 -6.36
C LYS A 20 28.11 18.76 -5.31
N VAL A 21 27.21 19.77 -5.23
CA VAL A 21 25.97 19.61 -4.48
C VAL A 21 25.19 18.42 -5.05
N GLU A 22 24.74 17.50 -4.18
CA GLU A 22 24.01 16.30 -4.58
C GLU A 22 22.67 16.25 -3.87
N VAL A 23 21.67 15.69 -4.57
CA VAL A 23 20.34 15.43 -4.06
C VAL A 23 19.99 13.95 -4.31
N PRO A 24 19.28 13.27 -3.38
CA PRO A 24 18.78 11.91 -3.59
C PRO A 24 17.90 11.79 -4.82
N ALA A 25 17.82 10.59 -5.40
CA ALA A 25 16.99 10.28 -6.57
C ALA A 25 15.48 10.58 -6.35
N LEU A 26 15.04 10.60 -5.10
CA LEU A 26 13.69 11.01 -4.73
C LEU A 26 13.35 12.43 -5.18
N PHE A 27 14.36 13.33 -5.20
CA PHE A 27 14.26 14.71 -5.66
C PHE A 27 14.84 14.81 -7.07
N SER A 28 14.10 14.43 -8.06
CA SER A 28 14.50 14.44 -9.47
C SER A 28 13.40 14.99 -10.37
N ASP A 29 13.72 15.16 -11.63
CA ASP A 29 12.77 15.61 -12.64
C ASP A 29 11.46 14.82 -12.58
N HIS A 30 10.37 15.47 -12.95
CA HIS A 30 9.04 14.92 -13.01
C HIS A 30 8.40 14.58 -11.64
N MET A 31 9.04 14.89 -10.50
CA MET A 31 8.46 14.59 -9.19
C MET A 31 7.17 15.39 -8.93
N VAL A 32 6.31 14.83 -8.06
CA VAL A 32 5.17 15.55 -7.47
C VAL A 32 5.49 15.87 -6.03
N LEU A 33 5.26 17.10 -5.62
CA LEU A 33 5.39 17.55 -4.23
C LEU A 33 4.01 17.70 -3.60
N GLN A 34 3.89 17.26 -2.34
CA GLN A 34 2.64 17.40 -1.59
C GLN A 34 2.25 18.88 -1.45
N GLN A 35 1.03 19.23 -1.87
CA GLN A 35 0.50 20.59 -1.75
C GLN A 35 0.30 21.05 -0.31
N ARG A 36 0.31 22.38 -0.08
CA ARG A 36 -0.01 23.02 1.20
C ARG A 36 0.75 22.39 2.36
N SER A 37 2.04 22.12 2.13
CA SER A 37 2.93 21.39 3.02
C SER A 37 4.31 22.05 3.10
N THR A 38 5.15 21.57 3.98
CA THR A 38 6.58 21.83 3.93
C THR A 38 7.29 20.55 3.52
N VAL A 39 7.95 20.57 2.37
CA VAL A 39 8.76 19.45 1.88
C VAL A 39 10.20 19.66 2.32
N GLU A 40 10.75 18.69 3.03
CA GLU A 40 12.15 18.73 3.45
C GLU A 40 13.04 18.20 2.33
N PHE A 41 13.70 19.10 1.61
CA PHE A 41 14.80 18.77 0.70
C PHE A 41 16.05 18.45 1.49
N ARG A 42 16.82 17.48 1.04
CA ARG A 42 18.06 17.06 1.69
C ARG A 42 19.10 16.62 0.67
N GLY A 43 20.36 16.59 1.09
CA GLY A 43 21.44 16.12 0.24
C GLY A 43 22.80 16.32 0.86
N THR A 44 23.84 16.26 0.03
CA THR A 44 25.24 16.44 0.45
C THR A 44 25.89 17.62 -0.27
N SER A 45 26.88 18.24 0.35
CA SER A 45 27.78 19.22 -0.23
C SER A 45 29.02 19.35 0.64
N ASP A 46 30.17 19.67 0.05
CA ASP A 46 31.42 19.99 0.76
C ASP A 46 31.55 21.49 1.06
N LYS A 47 30.57 22.31 0.63
CA LYS A 47 30.54 23.74 0.86
C LYS A 47 29.89 24.08 2.21
N ARG A 48 29.99 25.35 2.61
CA ARG A 48 29.45 25.83 3.88
C ARG A 48 27.94 25.95 3.87
N GLU A 49 27.35 26.30 2.74
CA GLU A 49 25.94 26.63 2.58
C GLU A 49 25.41 26.09 1.25
N VAL A 50 24.13 25.72 1.26
CA VAL A 50 23.36 25.31 0.08
C VAL A 50 22.10 26.17 0.01
N THR A 51 21.75 26.61 -1.19
CA THR A 51 20.52 27.36 -1.48
C THR A 51 19.59 26.49 -2.30
N VAL A 52 18.33 26.37 -1.86
CA VAL A 52 17.25 25.73 -2.60
C VAL A 52 16.29 26.82 -3.07
N ALA A 53 16.19 27.03 -4.37
CA ALA A 53 15.43 28.10 -5.02
C ALA A 53 14.25 27.52 -5.83
N PRO A 54 13.03 27.46 -5.25
CA PRO A 54 11.84 27.04 -5.97
C PRO A 54 11.34 28.12 -6.89
N SER A 55 10.76 27.78 -8.05
CA SER A 55 10.18 28.73 -8.99
C SER A 55 8.88 29.40 -8.52
N TRP A 56 8.31 28.93 -7.39
CA TRP A 56 7.04 29.42 -6.83
C TRP A 56 7.19 30.22 -5.53
N GLY A 57 8.39 30.47 -5.07
CA GLY A 57 8.62 31.14 -3.80
C GLY A 57 10.06 31.62 -3.62
N ASP A 58 10.34 32.13 -2.45
CA ASP A 58 11.66 32.66 -2.13
C ASP A 58 12.70 31.55 -1.93
N PRO A 59 13.97 31.77 -2.30
CA PRO A 59 15.06 30.85 -2.04
C PRO A 59 15.29 30.66 -0.54
N VAL A 60 15.63 29.43 -0.13
CA VAL A 60 16.00 29.08 1.24
C VAL A 60 17.46 28.67 1.27
N THR A 61 18.29 29.38 2.03
CA THR A 61 19.71 29.06 2.24
C THR A 61 19.90 28.41 3.60
N VAL A 62 20.59 27.27 3.61
CA VAL A 62 20.85 26.48 4.82
C VAL A 62 22.35 26.16 4.96
N ARG A 63 22.81 25.98 6.21
CA ARG A 63 24.17 25.55 6.47
C ARG A 63 24.36 24.05 6.30
N VAL A 64 25.45 23.67 5.70
CA VAL A 64 25.90 22.29 5.66
C VAL A 64 26.54 21.90 7.00
N ARG A 65 26.16 20.74 7.52
CA ARG A 65 26.72 20.16 8.75
C ARG A 65 27.16 18.73 8.49
N ASN A 66 28.43 18.44 8.73
CA ASN A 66 29.02 17.11 8.46
C ASN A 66 28.77 16.62 7.02
N GLY A 67 28.89 17.52 6.04
CA GLY A 67 28.67 17.19 4.62
C GLY A 67 27.19 17.05 4.20
N ARG A 68 26.24 17.29 5.10
CA ARG A 68 24.80 17.12 4.88
C ARG A 68 24.05 18.44 5.06
N TRP A 69 22.97 18.59 4.30
CA TRP A 69 22.07 19.73 4.42
C TRP A 69 20.60 19.30 4.36
N ARG A 70 19.72 20.12 4.96
CA ARG A 70 18.27 19.94 4.92
C ARG A 70 17.62 21.31 4.83
N ALA A 71 16.65 21.46 3.90
CA ALA A 71 15.92 22.72 3.68
C ALA A 71 14.42 22.45 3.57
N GLY A 72 13.63 23.09 4.41
CA GLY A 72 12.16 23.03 4.34
C GLY A 72 11.63 24.02 3.31
N ILE A 73 10.98 23.55 2.27
CA ILE A 73 10.38 24.34 1.19
C ILE A 73 8.86 24.27 1.30
N ALA A 74 8.21 25.41 1.50
CA ALA A 74 6.76 25.49 1.50
C ALA A 74 6.20 25.32 0.07
N THR A 75 5.15 24.50 -0.05
CA THR A 75 4.45 24.27 -1.33
C THR A 75 3.09 24.95 -1.35
N PRO A 76 2.71 25.59 -2.46
CA PRO A 76 1.40 26.20 -2.63
C PRO A 76 0.28 25.15 -2.81
N GLU A 77 -0.87 25.62 -3.19
CA GLU A 77 -2.00 24.79 -3.61
C GLU A 77 -1.68 24.04 -4.91
N ALA A 78 -2.27 22.85 -5.09
CA ALA A 78 -2.09 22.00 -6.26
C ALA A 78 -2.51 22.71 -7.55
N SER A 79 -1.72 22.49 -8.60
CA SER A 79 -2.05 22.96 -9.95
C SER A 79 -1.31 22.12 -10.98
N PHE A 80 -1.73 22.21 -12.25
CA PHE A 80 -1.04 21.61 -13.39
C PHE A 80 0.11 22.46 -13.95
N ALA A 81 0.41 23.61 -13.32
CA ALA A 81 1.57 24.41 -13.67
C ALA A 81 2.85 23.63 -13.41
N LYS A 82 3.76 23.66 -14.38
CA LYS A 82 5.07 23.03 -14.27
C LYS A 82 6.04 23.96 -13.54
N HIS A 83 6.74 23.41 -12.58
CA HIS A 83 7.66 24.11 -11.74
C HIS A 83 9.09 23.56 -11.90
N ARG A 84 10.07 24.29 -11.36
CA ARG A 84 11.45 23.87 -11.22
C ARG A 84 12.00 24.27 -9.87
N ILE A 85 13.06 23.58 -9.46
CA ILE A 85 13.87 23.90 -8.28
C ILE A 85 15.32 23.90 -8.69
N THR A 86 16.06 24.93 -8.28
CA THR A 86 17.52 24.95 -8.39
C THR A 86 18.12 24.73 -7.00
N VAL A 87 18.95 23.71 -6.84
CA VAL A 87 19.74 23.45 -5.64
C VAL A 87 21.18 23.81 -5.95
N SER A 88 21.74 24.78 -5.25
CA SER A 88 23.09 25.29 -5.55
C SER A 88 23.94 25.48 -4.31
N ASP A 89 25.24 25.33 -4.46
CA ASP A 89 26.27 25.78 -3.52
C ASP A 89 27.20 26.77 -4.20
N ALA A 90 28.36 27.07 -3.59
CA ALA A 90 29.28 28.07 -4.11
C ALA A 90 29.87 27.71 -5.49
N ASP A 91 29.96 26.44 -5.86
CA ASP A 91 30.69 25.96 -7.02
C ASP A 91 29.84 25.18 -8.02
N SER A 92 28.62 24.77 -7.62
CA SER A 92 27.79 23.88 -8.44
C SER A 92 26.29 24.13 -8.25
N ALA A 93 25.51 23.69 -9.24
CA ALA A 93 24.06 23.71 -9.17
C ALA A 93 23.46 22.44 -9.82
N VAL A 94 22.37 21.97 -9.25
CA VAL A 94 21.48 20.94 -9.82
C VAL A 94 20.14 21.61 -10.09
N GLU A 95 19.66 21.51 -11.33
CA GLU A 95 18.33 21.95 -11.71
C GLU A 95 17.42 20.72 -11.80
N ILE A 96 16.25 20.81 -11.20
CA ILE A 96 15.20 19.78 -11.19
C ILE A 96 13.97 20.38 -11.87
N GLU A 97 13.54 19.76 -12.97
CA GLU A 97 12.55 20.32 -13.89
C GLU A 97 11.26 19.48 -13.97
N ASP A 98 10.24 20.06 -14.61
CA ASP A 98 8.91 19.44 -14.84
C ASP A 98 8.26 18.93 -13.55
N LEU A 99 8.37 19.71 -12.46
CA LEU A 99 7.75 19.41 -11.18
C LEU A 99 6.27 19.77 -11.19
N LEU A 100 5.47 18.96 -10.51
CA LEU A 100 4.06 19.25 -10.23
C LEU A 100 3.83 19.41 -8.74
N ILE A 101 2.86 20.22 -8.36
CA ILE A 101 2.37 20.31 -6.97
C ILE A 101 0.99 19.69 -6.93
N GLY A 102 0.82 18.66 -6.08
CA GLY A 102 -0.38 17.84 -6.06
C GLY A 102 -0.53 17.02 -4.78
N GLU A 103 -1.10 15.87 -4.87
CA GLU A 103 -1.25 14.92 -3.78
C GLU A 103 -0.24 13.78 -3.93
N VAL A 104 0.49 13.48 -2.86
CA VAL A 104 1.49 12.41 -2.84
C VAL A 104 1.03 11.26 -1.95
N TRP A 105 1.14 10.03 -2.43
CA TRP A 105 0.80 8.84 -1.68
C TRP A 105 1.95 7.82 -1.68
N ILE A 106 2.21 7.24 -0.50
CA ILE A 106 3.17 6.15 -0.35
C ILE A 106 2.40 4.83 -0.53
N CYS A 107 2.68 4.12 -1.63
CA CYS A 107 2.06 2.82 -1.93
C CYS A 107 3.04 1.69 -1.65
N SER A 108 2.73 0.82 -0.70
CA SER A 108 3.65 -0.22 -0.26
C SER A 108 2.93 -1.55 0.01
N GLY A 109 3.71 -2.61 0.24
CA GLY A 109 3.21 -3.96 0.49
C GLY A 109 3.92 -5.04 -0.32
N GLN A 110 3.19 -6.09 -0.70
CA GLN A 110 3.78 -7.20 -1.44
C GLN A 110 3.33 -7.28 -2.91
N SER A 111 3.30 -8.47 -3.48
CA SER A 111 3.10 -8.69 -4.92
C SER A 111 1.82 -8.08 -5.50
N ASN A 112 0.72 -8.06 -4.76
CA ASN A 112 -0.54 -7.47 -5.24
C ASN A 112 -0.50 -5.93 -5.31
N MET A 113 0.38 -5.27 -4.54
CA MET A 113 0.73 -3.86 -4.73
C MET A 113 1.80 -3.69 -5.82
N TYR A 114 2.79 -4.58 -5.86
CA TYR A 114 3.92 -4.51 -6.81
C TYR A 114 3.52 -4.80 -8.26
N MET A 115 2.51 -5.65 -8.50
CA MET A 115 2.16 -6.19 -9.83
C MET A 115 2.02 -5.09 -10.88
N PRO A 116 2.86 -5.09 -11.94
CA PRO A 116 2.81 -4.06 -12.98
C PRO A 116 1.58 -4.21 -13.87
N LEU A 117 1.16 -3.12 -14.53
CA LEU A 117 0.03 -3.12 -15.46
C LEU A 117 0.12 -4.20 -16.55
N ARG A 118 1.31 -4.49 -17.05
CA ARG A 118 1.52 -5.56 -18.04
C ARG A 118 1.25 -6.98 -17.52
N GLY A 119 0.93 -7.13 -16.25
CA GLY A 119 0.85 -8.43 -15.61
C GLY A 119 2.23 -9.02 -15.26
N SER A 120 2.24 -10.21 -14.66
CA SER A 120 3.47 -10.90 -14.23
C SER A 120 3.28 -12.42 -14.23
N SER A 121 4.30 -13.17 -14.66
CA SER A 121 4.33 -14.64 -14.55
C SER A 121 3.09 -15.34 -15.14
N GLY A 122 2.59 -14.87 -16.29
CA GLY A 122 1.39 -15.40 -16.94
C GLY A 122 0.08 -14.96 -16.31
N GLN A 123 0.09 -14.15 -15.26
CA GLN A 123 -1.10 -13.60 -14.61
C GLN A 123 -1.40 -12.20 -15.19
N PRO A 124 -2.57 -11.99 -15.81
CA PRO A 124 -2.91 -10.74 -16.46
C PRO A 124 -3.41 -9.69 -15.46
N VAL A 125 -3.45 -8.43 -15.92
CA VAL A 125 -4.24 -7.35 -15.30
C VAL A 125 -5.38 -7.00 -16.25
N ALA A 126 -6.62 -7.04 -15.76
CA ALA A 126 -7.79 -6.72 -16.56
C ALA A 126 -7.78 -5.26 -17.01
N GLY A 127 -8.06 -5.02 -18.31
CA GLY A 127 -8.08 -3.68 -18.90
C GLY A 127 -6.69 -3.01 -18.99
N SER A 128 -5.60 -3.80 -18.91
CA SER A 128 -4.24 -3.26 -19.00
C SER A 128 -3.92 -2.65 -20.37
N PHE A 129 -4.45 -3.24 -21.45
CA PHE A 129 -4.26 -2.74 -22.80
C PHE A 129 -4.85 -1.35 -22.97
N GLU A 130 -6.12 -1.16 -22.62
CA GLU A 130 -6.83 0.10 -22.72
C GLU A 130 -6.19 1.16 -21.82
N THR A 131 -5.86 0.78 -20.58
CA THR A 131 -5.19 1.66 -19.62
C THR A 131 -3.83 2.14 -20.13
N ALA A 132 -3.01 1.25 -20.71
CA ALA A 132 -1.73 1.63 -21.28
C ALA A 132 -1.88 2.51 -22.52
N LEU A 133 -2.82 2.20 -23.41
CA LEU A 133 -3.08 3.00 -24.61
C LEU A 133 -3.47 4.44 -24.29
N GLU A 134 -4.22 4.65 -23.21
CA GLU A 134 -4.68 5.95 -22.76
C GLU A 134 -3.69 6.69 -21.84
N ALA A 135 -2.61 6.05 -21.41
CA ALA A 135 -1.73 6.56 -20.37
C ALA A 135 -1.16 7.96 -20.64
N SER A 136 -0.84 8.28 -21.92
CA SER A 136 -0.31 9.60 -22.29
C SER A 136 -1.27 10.76 -21.99
N ARG A 137 -2.57 10.52 -21.86
CA ARG A 137 -3.56 11.55 -21.47
C ARG A 137 -3.34 12.02 -20.03
N TYR A 138 -2.65 11.22 -19.22
CA TYR A 138 -2.39 11.48 -17.80
C TYR A 138 -0.95 11.90 -17.55
N ALA A 139 -0.19 12.22 -18.60
CA ALA A 139 1.21 12.62 -18.51
C ALA A 139 1.44 13.84 -17.60
N ASP A 140 0.54 14.82 -17.59
CA ASP A 140 0.60 15.98 -16.69
C ASP A 140 -0.26 15.81 -15.41
N ARG A 141 -0.75 14.60 -15.13
CA ARG A 141 -1.68 14.32 -14.04
C ARG A 141 -1.15 13.30 -13.04
N ILE A 142 -0.38 12.33 -13.50
CA ILE A 142 0.15 11.25 -12.68
C ILE A 142 1.65 11.19 -12.85
N ARG A 143 2.37 10.97 -11.77
CA ARG A 143 3.79 10.64 -11.75
C ARG A 143 4.01 9.49 -10.77
N MET A 144 4.91 8.59 -11.10
CA MET A 144 5.25 7.47 -10.20
C MET A 144 6.75 7.27 -10.13
N ILE A 145 7.29 7.20 -8.92
CA ILE A 145 8.62 6.66 -8.68
C ILE A 145 8.49 5.27 -8.07
N THR A 146 9.16 4.30 -8.68
CA THR A 146 9.19 2.92 -8.16
C THR A 146 10.57 2.62 -7.62
N LEU A 147 10.67 2.33 -6.33
CA LEU A 147 11.92 1.98 -5.69
C LEU A 147 12.39 0.59 -6.16
N PRO A 148 13.68 0.44 -6.49
CA PRO A 148 14.25 -0.86 -6.82
C PRO A 148 14.20 -1.79 -5.60
N LYS A 149 14.04 -3.08 -5.83
CA LYS A 149 14.05 -4.08 -4.77
C LYS A 149 15.41 -4.09 -4.07
N ARG A 150 15.41 -3.70 -2.82
CA ARG A 150 16.60 -3.64 -1.99
C ARG A 150 16.27 -4.04 -0.55
N GLU A 151 16.94 -5.03 -0.04
CA GLU A 151 17.04 -5.33 1.39
C GLU A 151 18.30 -4.69 1.96
N ALA A 152 18.25 -4.31 3.24
CA ALA A 152 19.40 -3.75 3.92
C ALA A 152 19.41 -4.09 5.42
N ASP A 153 20.61 -4.22 5.98
CA ASP A 153 20.83 -4.45 7.42
C ASP A 153 20.58 -3.21 8.26
N THR A 154 20.79 -2.04 7.68
CA THR A 154 20.62 -0.74 8.30
C THR A 154 19.79 0.20 7.42
N PRO A 155 19.08 1.18 8.01
CA PRO A 155 18.34 2.17 7.26
C PRO A 155 19.19 2.84 6.18
N GLN A 156 18.70 2.82 4.95
CA GLN A 156 19.34 3.47 3.81
C GLN A 156 18.81 4.89 3.64
N GLU A 157 19.62 5.79 3.11
CA GLU A 157 19.23 7.18 2.89
C GLU A 157 18.90 7.48 1.44
N GLU A 158 19.35 6.59 0.52
CA GLU A 158 19.25 6.76 -0.92
C GLU A 158 18.92 5.45 -1.63
N PHE A 159 18.43 5.61 -2.85
CA PHE A 159 18.16 4.52 -3.78
C PHE A 159 18.40 5.02 -5.21
N GLU A 160 18.54 4.10 -6.16
CA GLU A 160 18.58 4.41 -7.58
C GLU A 160 17.17 4.45 -8.15
N GLY A 161 16.84 5.46 -8.93
CA GLY A 161 15.49 5.58 -9.52
C GLY A 161 15.22 6.96 -10.06
N ARG A 162 14.05 7.12 -10.64
CA ARG A 162 13.54 8.40 -11.13
C ARG A 162 12.02 8.38 -11.18
N TRP A 163 11.41 9.55 -11.16
CA TRP A 163 10.00 9.70 -11.41
C TRP A 163 9.70 9.47 -12.88
N GLU A 164 8.71 8.64 -13.15
CA GLU A 164 8.27 8.28 -14.48
C GLU A 164 6.97 9.01 -14.83
N VAL A 165 6.92 9.50 -16.07
CA VAL A 165 5.72 10.09 -16.69
C VAL A 165 4.96 8.97 -17.39
N PRO A 166 3.62 8.85 -17.23
CA PRO A 166 2.85 7.85 -17.93
C PRO A 166 2.89 8.02 -19.45
N SER A 167 3.22 6.92 -20.10
CA SER A 167 3.12 6.70 -21.54
C SER A 167 2.67 5.25 -21.76
N PRO A 168 2.30 4.82 -22.96
CA PRO A 168 1.99 3.42 -23.21
C PRO A 168 3.08 2.44 -22.73
N GLN A 169 4.35 2.85 -22.82
CA GLN A 169 5.51 2.02 -22.44
C GLN A 169 5.74 2.06 -20.93
N THR A 170 5.80 3.26 -20.32
CA THR A 170 6.13 3.41 -18.90
C THR A 170 5.00 2.93 -18.00
N ALA A 171 3.73 3.18 -18.36
CA ALA A 171 2.57 2.73 -17.60
C ALA A 171 2.51 1.20 -17.46
N LEU A 172 2.93 0.45 -18.47
CA LEU A 172 3.01 -1.02 -18.40
C LEU A 172 3.91 -1.54 -17.28
N LEU A 173 4.87 -0.73 -16.83
CA LEU A 173 5.82 -1.07 -15.76
C LEU A 173 5.37 -0.54 -14.38
N MET A 174 4.43 0.39 -14.33
CA MET A 174 3.89 0.95 -13.10
C MET A 174 3.01 -0.07 -12.36
N SER A 175 2.98 0.01 -11.02
CA SER A 175 2.04 -0.76 -10.19
C SER A 175 0.61 -0.56 -10.67
N ALA A 176 -0.08 -1.65 -11.04
CA ALA A 176 -1.46 -1.57 -11.53
C ALA A 176 -2.42 -1.04 -10.45
N THR A 177 -2.28 -1.51 -9.21
CA THR A 177 -3.12 -1.07 -8.09
C THR A 177 -2.90 0.42 -7.80
N ALA A 178 -1.64 0.86 -7.69
CA ALA A 178 -1.30 2.25 -7.39
C ALA A 178 -1.63 3.19 -8.55
N TYR A 179 -1.45 2.74 -9.81
CA TYR A 179 -1.82 3.51 -10.99
C TYR A 179 -3.33 3.77 -11.06
N HIS A 180 -4.16 2.74 -10.87
CA HIS A 180 -5.61 2.91 -10.86
C HIS A 180 -6.11 3.69 -9.65
N PHE A 181 -5.42 3.65 -8.52
CA PHE A 181 -5.68 4.52 -7.38
C PHE A 181 -5.40 5.99 -7.72
N ALA A 182 -4.23 6.29 -8.30
CA ALA A 182 -3.87 7.64 -8.73
C ALA A 182 -4.82 8.16 -9.83
N LEU A 183 -5.17 7.30 -10.79
CA LEU A 183 -6.09 7.62 -11.88
C LEU A 183 -7.46 8.06 -11.34
N ALA A 184 -8.05 7.27 -10.45
CA ALA A 184 -9.33 7.60 -9.85
C ALA A 184 -9.29 8.89 -8.99
N LEU A 185 -8.16 9.15 -8.31
CA LEU A 185 -7.99 10.38 -7.54
C LEU A 185 -7.87 11.62 -8.44
N THR A 186 -7.01 11.57 -9.47
CA THR A 186 -6.82 12.74 -10.34
C THR A 186 -8.08 13.06 -11.14
N GLU A 187 -8.85 12.05 -11.55
CA GLU A 187 -10.14 12.26 -12.24
C GLU A 187 -11.19 12.89 -11.32
N ALA A 188 -11.23 12.46 -10.04
CA ALA A 188 -12.23 12.97 -9.10
C ALA A 188 -11.90 14.34 -8.52
N LEU A 189 -10.62 14.69 -8.39
CA LEU A 189 -10.14 15.89 -7.70
C LEU A 189 -9.65 16.97 -8.67
N ASP A 190 -9.41 16.63 -9.95
CA ASP A 190 -8.82 17.47 -10.98
C ASP A 190 -7.50 18.15 -10.54
N LEU A 191 -6.57 17.31 -10.02
CA LEU A 191 -5.24 17.75 -9.58
C LEU A 191 -4.18 16.66 -9.82
N PRO A 192 -2.88 17.02 -9.84
CA PRO A 192 -1.80 16.05 -9.99
C PRO A 192 -1.71 15.07 -8.81
N VAL A 193 -1.36 13.82 -9.11
CA VAL A 193 -1.13 12.76 -8.13
C VAL A 193 0.24 12.12 -8.34
N GLY A 194 1.06 12.14 -7.29
CA GLY A 194 2.35 11.47 -7.22
C GLY A 194 2.28 10.20 -6.40
N ILE A 195 2.87 9.12 -6.91
CA ILE A 195 2.98 7.84 -6.22
C ILE A 195 4.45 7.53 -5.94
N VAL A 196 4.77 7.29 -4.67
CA VAL A 196 6.02 6.64 -4.26
C VAL A 196 5.71 5.16 -4.05
N SER A 197 6.14 4.31 -4.97
CA SER A 197 5.85 2.87 -4.95
C SER A 197 7.04 2.10 -4.36
N ALA A 198 6.86 1.59 -3.12
CA ALA A 198 7.86 0.84 -2.37
C ALA A 198 7.28 -0.53 -1.97
N SER A 199 7.34 -1.51 -2.88
CA SER A 199 6.73 -2.82 -2.65
C SER A 199 7.56 -3.98 -3.16
N TRP A 200 7.47 -5.15 -2.49
CA TRP A 200 8.22 -6.35 -2.87
C TRP A 200 7.40 -7.62 -2.70
N GLY A 201 7.18 -8.35 -3.79
CA GLY A 201 6.41 -9.60 -3.81
C GLY A 201 6.96 -10.69 -2.89
N GLY A 202 6.05 -11.38 -2.18
CA GLY A 202 6.40 -12.45 -1.25
C GLY A 202 6.98 -11.97 0.09
N SER A 203 6.92 -10.68 0.39
CA SER A 203 7.39 -10.14 1.67
C SER A 203 6.43 -10.43 2.82
N ALA A 204 6.98 -10.73 3.98
CA ALA A 204 6.25 -10.81 5.24
C ALA A 204 6.21 -9.43 5.92
N ILE A 205 5.18 -9.17 6.74
CA ILE A 205 4.99 -7.86 7.40
C ILE A 205 6.19 -7.51 8.31
N GLU A 206 6.81 -8.52 8.92
CA GLU A 206 7.98 -8.37 9.79
C GLU A 206 9.15 -7.65 9.11
N ALA A 207 9.28 -7.82 7.79
CA ALA A 207 10.34 -7.15 7.03
C ALA A 207 10.16 -5.61 6.94
N TRP A 208 8.96 -5.11 7.20
CA TRP A 208 8.59 -3.70 7.09
C TRP A 208 8.44 -2.98 8.44
N MET A 209 8.58 -3.73 9.54
CA MET A 209 8.42 -3.25 10.91
C MET A 209 9.73 -2.74 11.51
N SER A 210 9.63 -1.99 12.61
CA SER A 210 10.81 -1.60 13.37
C SER A 210 11.45 -2.80 14.10
N PRO A 211 12.78 -2.83 14.28
CA PRO A 211 13.43 -3.88 15.05
C PRO A 211 12.97 -3.92 16.51
N ASP A 212 12.66 -2.75 17.09
CA ASP A 212 12.22 -2.63 18.48
C ASP A 212 10.83 -3.23 18.69
N ASP A 213 9.86 -2.87 17.83
CA ASP A 213 8.51 -3.45 17.89
C ASP A 213 8.55 -4.97 17.75
N LEU A 214 9.39 -5.50 16.85
CA LEU A 214 9.53 -6.95 16.67
C LEU A 214 10.11 -7.63 17.93
N ARG A 215 11.13 -7.04 18.55
CA ARG A 215 11.69 -7.58 19.82
C ARG A 215 10.67 -7.56 20.95
N GLU A 216 9.90 -6.47 21.09
CA GLU A 216 8.81 -6.39 22.07
C GLU A 216 7.72 -7.44 21.83
N MET A 217 7.46 -7.80 20.57
CA MET A 217 6.56 -8.88 20.21
C MET A 217 7.18 -10.29 20.41
N GLY A 218 8.42 -10.38 20.89
CA GLY A 218 9.11 -11.63 21.16
C GLY A 218 9.74 -12.30 19.94
N TYR A 219 10.03 -11.55 18.87
CA TYR A 219 10.81 -12.07 17.74
C TYR A 219 12.30 -12.06 18.08
N ASP A 220 12.98 -13.19 17.89
CA ASP A 220 14.44 -13.27 17.87
C ASP A 220 14.94 -12.78 16.51
N THR A 221 15.11 -11.45 16.41
CA THR A 221 15.46 -10.81 15.14
C THR A 221 16.86 -11.19 14.65
N GLU A 222 17.79 -11.54 15.55
CA GLU A 222 19.15 -11.96 15.18
C GLU A 222 19.13 -13.35 14.55
N THR A 223 18.48 -14.31 15.21
CA THR A 223 18.33 -15.67 14.67
C THR A 223 17.58 -15.67 13.34
N ILE A 224 16.47 -14.91 13.23
CA ILE A 224 15.69 -14.81 11.98
C ILE A 224 16.53 -14.22 10.85
N ASN A 225 17.29 -13.15 11.11
CA ASN A 225 18.07 -12.47 10.09
C ASN A 225 19.36 -13.21 9.69
N SER A 226 19.85 -14.12 10.53
CA SER A 226 21.01 -14.96 10.24
C SER A 226 20.67 -16.30 9.60
N ASP A 227 19.39 -16.73 9.59
CA ASP A 227 18.98 -17.99 8.98
C ASP A 227 18.98 -17.88 7.44
N PRO A 228 19.89 -18.58 6.73
CA PRO A 228 19.97 -18.54 5.27
C PRO A 228 18.76 -19.19 4.56
N LYS A 229 17.89 -19.88 5.30
CA LYS A 229 16.65 -20.48 4.77
C LYS A 229 15.52 -19.45 4.69
N ILE A 230 15.64 -18.34 5.41
CA ILE A 230 14.65 -17.24 5.38
C ILE A 230 15.09 -16.24 4.33
N GLU A 231 14.29 -16.09 3.28
CA GLU A 231 14.58 -15.10 2.22
C GLU A 231 14.62 -13.68 2.80
N PRO A 232 15.57 -12.81 2.37
CA PRO A 232 15.76 -11.47 2.95
C PRO A 232 14.49 -10.63 3.00
N ARG A 233 13.58 -10.76 2.02
CA ARG A 233 12.27 -10.08 2.01
C ARG A 233 11.30 -10.56 3.09
N ARG A 234 11.67 -11.57 3.89
CA ARG A 234 10.91 -12.09 5.04
C ARG A 234 11.66 -11.91 6.36
N GLN A 235 12.92 -11.49 6.30
CA GLN A 235 13.73 -11.20 7.48
C GLN A 235 13.31 -9.86 8.10
N CYS A 236 13.50 -9.76 9.40
CA CYS A 236 13.06 -8.63 10.22
C CYS A 236 13.67 -7.31 9.75
N SER A 237 12.83 -6.30 9.50
CA SER A 237 13.19 -4.91 9.19
C SER A 237 13.96 -4.68 7.90
N LYS A 238 14.30 -5.71 7.13
CA LYS A 238 15.15 -5.59 5.94
C LYS A 238 14.56 -4.69 4.86
N LEU A 239 13.25 -4.73 4.66
CA LEU A 239 12.57 -3.93 3.65
C LEU A 239 12.21 -2.53 4.17
N TYR A 240 11.96 -2.39 5.47
CA TYR A 240 11.95 -1.06 6.06
C TYR A 240 13.27 -0.34 5.79
N ASN A 241 14.40 -0.97 6.12
CA ASN A 241 15.72 -0.40 5.93
C ASN A 241 16.03 -0.06 4.47
N GLY A 242 15.65 -0.93 3.53
CA GLY A 242 16.01 -0.78 2.12
C GLY A 242 15.03 0.03 1.26
N LEU A 243 13.74 0.08 1.66
CA LEU A 243 12.68 0.64 0.82
C LEU A 243 11.90 1.79 1.48
N ILE A 244 11.70 1.76 2.80
CA ILE A 244 10.93 2.79 3.48
C ILE A 244 11.83 3.90 4.02
N ALA A 245 12.94 3.55 4.65
CA ALA A 245 13.88 4.52 5.20
C ALA A 245 14.38 5.56 4.17
N PRO A 246 14.68 5.21 2.91
CA PRO A 246 15.09 6.19 1.91
C PRO A 246 14.06 7.28 1.60
N VAL A 247 12.77 7.01 1.86
CA VAL A 247 11.67 7.94 1.57
C VAL A 247 11.03 8.53 2.81
N GLU A 248 11.58 8.23 3.99
CA GLU A 248 11.09 8.81 5.26
C GLU A 248 11.06 10.32 5.24
N GLY A 249 9.99 10.86 5.80
CA GLY A 249 9.79 12.31 5.90
C GLY A 249 9.46 12.99 4.58
N PHE A 250 9.44 12.27 3.43
CA PHE A 250 8.93 12.85 2.19
C PHE A 250 7.45 13.18 2.36
N ALA A 251 7.11 14.47 2.24
CA ALA A 251 5.76 14.93 2.52
C ALA A 251 4.73 14.20 1.64
N ALA A 252 3.76 13.55 2.27
CA ALA A 252 2.73 12.77 1.60
C ALA A 252 1.38 12.93 2.31
N ARG A 253 0.29 12.66 1.59
CA ARG A 253 -1.06 12.65 2.13
C ARG A 253 -1.28 11.47 3.08
N GLY A 254 -0.78 10.29 2.73
CA GLY A 254 -0.99 9.08 3.50
C GLY A 254 -0.36 7.84 2.84
N PHE A 255 -0.77 6.69 3.35
CA PHE A 255 -0.25 5.39 2.94
C PHE A 255 -1.34 4.54 2.31
N ALA A 256 -0.98 3.77 1.27
CA ALA A 256 -1.78 2.68 0.72
C ALA A 256 -0.99 1.37 0.84
N TRP A 257 -1.58 0.36 1.48
CA TRP A 257 -0.91 -0.90 1.82
C TRP A 257 -1.67 -2.12 1.27
N TYR A 258 -0.96 -3.03 0.60
CA TYR A 258 -1.55 -4.28 0.14
C TYR A 258 -0.58 -5.44 0.38
N GLN A 259 -0.80 -6.15 1.50
CA GLN A 259 0.06 -7.25 1.96
C GLN A 259 -0.75 -8.19 2.87
N GLY A 260 -0.33 -9.43 3.03
CA GLY A 260 -0.88 -10.39 3.98
C GLY A 260 -0.64 -11.84 3.59
N GLU A 261 -0.56 -12.17 2.30
CA GLU A 261 -0.47 -13.53 1.80
C GLU A 261 0.78 -14.30 2.32
N SER A 262 1.82 -13.59 2.72
CA SER A 262 3.01 -14.19 3.34
C SER A 262 2.87 -14.46 4.84
N ASN A 263 1.77 -14.00 5.47
CA ASN A 263 1.52 -14.10 6.90
C ASN A 263 0.31 -14.98 7.25
N LEU A 264 -0.16 -15.83 6.36
CA LEU A 264 -1.35 -16.69 6.58
C LEU A 264 -1.23 -17.52 7.86
N ARG A 265 -0.04 -18.05 8.15
CA ARG A 265 0.22 -18.90 9.33
C ARG A 265 0.40 -18.15 10.64
N THR A 266 0.49 -16.82 10.58
CA THR A 266 0.65 -15.92 11.74
C THR A 266 -0.50 -14.94 11.84
N ALA A 267 -1.68 -15.31 11.34
CA ALA A 267 -2.88 -14.48 11.29
C ALA A 267 -3.30 -13.95 12.67
N ASP A 268 -3.10 -14.74 13.72
CA ASP A 268 -3.40 -14.38 15.12
C ASP A 268 -2.61 -13.17 15.63
N ARG A 269 -1.44 -12.89 15.04
CA ARG A 269 -0.59 -11.76 15.41
C ARG A 269 -0.72 -10.56 14.46
N TYR A 270 -1.35 -10.77 13.30
CA TYR A 270 -1.30 -9.82 12.20
C TYR A 270 -1.95 -8.47 12.51
N ALA A 271 -3.05 -8.44 13.26
CA ALA A 271 -3.71 -7.19 13.64
C ALA A 271 -2.82 -6.31 14.54
N GLU A 272 -2.08 -6.91 15.48
CA GLU A 272 -1.09 -6.20 16.31
C GLU A 272 0.12 -5.75 15.48
N GLN A 273 0.60 -6.59 14.58
CA GLN A 273 1.71 -6.22 13.69
C GLN A 273 1.35 -5.01 12.82
N MET A 274 0.13 -4.99 12.26
CA MET A 274 -0.37 -3.85 11.49
C MET A 274 -0.44 -2.56 12.33
N GLU A 275 -0.97 -2.64 13.55
CA GLU A 275 -1.04 -1.49 14.46
C GLU A 275 0.36 -0.91 14.73
N ARG A 276 1.33 -1.77 15.08
CA ARG A 276 2.71 -1.34 15.37
C ARG A 276 3.42 -0.79 14.15
N LEU A 277 3.28 -1.45 12.99
CA LEU A 277 3.83 -0.96 11.72
C LEU A 277 3.32 0.44 11.39
N VAL A 278 2.01 0.68 11.47
CA VAL A 278 1.41 1.97 11.15
C VAL A 278 1.84 3.06 12.13
N ARG A 279 1.87 2.75 13.44
CA ARG A 279 2.37 3.67 14.47
C ARG A 279 3.83 4.04 14.19
N PHE A 280 4.66 3.05 13.87
CA PHE A 280 6.07 3.26 13.58
C PHE A 280 6.25 4.15 12.33
N TRP A 281 5.62 3.84 11.21
CA TRP A 281 5.72 4.64 9.99
C TRP A 281 5.24 6.08 10.20
N ARG A 282 4.10 6.29 10.84
CA ARG A 282 3.62 7.63 11.17
C ARG A 282 4.62 8.42 12.00
N THR A 283 5.30 7.76 12.95
CA THR A 283 6.35 8.40 13.75
C THR A 283 7.51 8.89 12.88
N GLN A 284 7.93 8.07 11.88
CA GLN A 284 8.99 8.47 10.95
C GLN A 284 8.58 9.65 10.04
N TRP A 285 7.30 9.86 9.81
CA TRP A 285 6.76 11.05 9.13
C TRP A 285 6.40 12.19 10.07
N GLY A 286 6.73 12.10 11.36
CA GLY A 286 6.39 13.12 12.37
C GLY A 286 4.88 13.23 12.66
N ASP A 287 4.08 12.26 12.24
CA ASP A 287 2.63 12.23 12.45
C ASP A 287 2.25 11.59 13.80
N THR A 288 2.50 12.31 14.87
CA THR A 288 2.15 11.88 16.24
C THR A 288 0.64 11.94 16.54
N LYS A 289 -0.17 12.50 15.63
CA LYS A 289 -1.62 12.69 15.79
C LYS A 289 -2.46 11.82 14.88
N SER A 290 -1.85 10.84 14.19
CA SER A 290 -2.51 9.94 13.26
C SER A 290 -3.35 10.66 12.18
N ARG A 291 -2.83 11.78 11.66
CA ARG A 291 -3.50 12.57 10.59
C ARG A 291 -3.33 11.94 9.21
N MET A 292 -2.20 11.27 8.98
CA MET A 292 -1.95 10.55 7.74
C MET A 292 -2.81 9.28 7.71
N PRO A 293 -3.77 9.17 6.79
CA PRO A 293 -4.59 7.97 6.69
C PRO A 293 -3.74 6.77 6.26
N PHE A 294 -4.11 5.60 6.77
CA PHE A 294 -3.55 4.32 6.37
C PHE A 294 -4.65 3.49 5.72
N LEU A 295 -4.65 3.49 4.37
CA LEU A 295 -5.61 2.74 3.59
C LEU A 295 -5.02 1.38 3.25
N TYR A 296 -5.72 0.29 3.54
CA TYR A 296 -5.18 -1.02 3.25
C TYR A 296 -6.19 -1.95 2.58
N VAL A 297 -5.67 -2.95 1.90
CA VAL A 297 -6.44 -3.88 1.08
C VAL A 297 -6.44 -5.23 1.75
N GLN A 298 -7.61 -5.82 1.90
CA GLN A 298 -7.77 -7.21 2.30
C GLN A 298 -7.06 -8.12 1.28
N ILE A 299 -6.41 -9.20 1.72
CA ILE A 299 -5.91 -10.20 0.77
C ILE A 299 -7.06 -10.79 -0.04
N ALA A 300 -6.81 -11.05 -1.32
CA ALA A 300 -7.84 -11.64 -2.19
C ALA A 300 -7.97 -13.15 -1.97
N PRO A 301 -9.18 -13.73 -2.06
CA PRO A 301 -9.38 -15.17 -2.01
C PRO A 301 -8.57 -15.90 -3.09
N TYR A 302 -7.90 -16.98 -2.68
CA TYR A 302 -7.09 -17.82 -3.54
C TYR A 302 -7.03 -19.23 -2.95
N GLU A 303 -7.05 -20.28 -3.78
CA GLU A 303 -6.98 -21.67 -3.32
C GLU A 303 -5.60 -22.01 -2.76
N ASN A 304 -5.40 -21.66 -1.50
CA ASN A 304 -4.19 -22.01 -0.76
C ASN A 304 -4.24 -23.47 -0.29
N LYS A 305 -3.09 -24.13 -0.29
CA LYS A 305 -2.96 -25.55 0.08
C LYS A 305 -2.71 -25.67 1.60
N ASP A 306 -3.72 -25.45 2.42
CA ASP A 306 -3.70 -25.81 3.83
C ASP A 306 -4.75 -26.89 4.14
N ALA A 307 -4.51 -27.68 5.20
CA ALA A 307 -5.35 -28.83 5.54
C ALA A 307 -6.77 -28.43 6.00
N ALA A 308 -6.91 -27.25 6.63
CA ALA A 308 -8.17 -26.74 7.13
C ALA A 308 -8.93 -25.90 6.10
N GLY A 309 -8.23 -25.40 5.07
CA GLY A 309 -8.78 -24.54 4.03
C GLY A 309 -9.23 -23.16 4.53
N THR A 310 -8.70 -22.69 5.67
CA THR A 310 -9.18 -21.49 6.37
C THR A 310 -8.08 -20.50 6.79
N GLU A 311 -6.83 -20.69 6.37
CA GLU A 311 -5.75 -19.74 6.71
C GLU A 311 -6.02 -18.33 6.13
N ALA A 312 -6.47 -18.23 4.88
CA ALA A 312 -6.73 -16.94 4.26
C ALA A 312 -7.89 -16.18 4.94
N PRO A 313 -9.09 -16.74 5.19
CA PRO A 313 -10.15 -15.99 5.86
C PRO A 313 -9.82 -15.63 7.32
N ARG A 314 -8.98 -16.39 8.02
CA ARG A 314 -8.47 -15.99 9.34
C ARG A 314 -7.58 -14.75 9.26
N LEU A 315 -6.71 -14.66 8.26
CA LEU A 315 -5.94 -13.44 8.04
C LEU A 315 -6.84 -12.27 7.62
N MET A 316 -7.84 -12.50 6.77
CA MET A 316 -8.83 -11.48 6.40
C MET A 316 -9.59 -10.96 7.64
N GLU A 317 -9.93 -11.84 8.58
CA GLU A 317 -10.52 -11.50 9.87
C GLU A 317 -9.57 -10.62 10.70
N ALA A 318 -8.27 -10.97 10.78
CA ALA A 318 -7.27 -10.15 11.44
C ALA A 318 -7.08 -8.77 10.78
N GLN A 319 -7.21 -8.68 9.45
CA GLN A 319 -7.22 -7.41 8.74
C GLN A 319 -8.45 -6.55 9.09
N ILE A 320 -9.61 -7.17 9.33
CA ILE A 320 -10.81 -6.47 9.83
C ILE A 320 -10.58 -5.97 11.26
N ASP A 321 -9.99 -6.80 12.13
CA ASP A 321 -9.69 -6.43 13.53
C ASP A 321 -8.70 -5.27 13.62
N ALA A 322 -7.80 -5.15 12.68
CA ALA A 322 -6.85 -4.05 12.61
C ALA A 322 -7.54 -2.67 12.45
N LEU A 323 -8.78 -2.60 11.90
CA LEU A 323 -9.54 -1.34 11.81
C LEU A 323 -9.86 -0.73 13.18
N GLU A 324 -10.06 -1.56 14.19
CA GLU A 324 -10.38 -1.11 15.55
C GLU A 324 -9.14 -0.63 16.31
N ARG A 325 -7.96 -1.11 15.89
CA ARG A 325 -6.66 -0.79 16.51
C ARG A 325 -5.98 0.42 15.90
N ILE A 326 -6.21 0.68 14.61
CA ILE A 326 -5.47 1.69 13.85
C ILE A 326 -6.35 2.93 13.63
N PRO A 327 -6.15 4.02 14.37
CA PRO A 327 -6.87 5.27 14.13
C PRO A 327 -6.66 5.77 12.69
N ASN A 328 -7.69 6.40 12.12
CA ASN A 328 -7.64 6.94 10.75
C ASN A 328 -7.13 5.93 9.72
N SER A 329 -7.71 4.73 9.75
CA SER A 329 -7.47 3.67 8.76
C SER A 329 -8.74 3.29 8.01
N ALA A 330 -8.57 2.60 6.88
CA ALA A 330 -9.68 2.04 6.11
C ALA A 330 -9.26 0.76 5.39
N LEU A 331 -10.19 -0.19 5.30
CA LEU A 331 -9.98 -1.49 4.65
C LEU A 331 -10.83 -1.61 3.38
N VAL A 332 -10.19 -1.97 2.28
CA VAL A 332 -10.85 -2.32 1.02
C VAL A 332 -11.16 -3.81 1.00
N CYS A 333 -12.41 -4.15 0.76
CA CYS A 333 -12.85 -5.54 0.58
C CYS A 333 -12.44 -6.06 -0.81
N THR A 334 -12.00 -7.31 -0.88
CA THR A 334 -11.58 -7.99 -2.11
C THR A 334 -12.19 -9.38 -2.27
N THR A 335 -13.22 -9.70 -1.50
CA THR A 335 -13.88 -11.02 -1.52
C THR A 335 -14.36 -11.41 -2.91
N ASP A 336 -14.80 -10.43 -3.70
CA ASP A 336 -15.30 -10.57 -5.08
C ASP A 336 -14.22 -10.47 -6.16
N THR A 337 -12.98 -10.15 -5.80
CA THR A 337 -11.89 -9.97 -6.78
C THR A 337 -10.94 -11.16 -6.84
N GLY A 338 -11.06 -12.12 -5.92
CA GLY A 338 -10.21 -13.30 -5.86
C GLY A 338 -10.39 -14.24 -7.05
N GLU A 339 -9.35 -14.99 -7.35
CA GLU A 339 -9.35 -16.02 -8.41
C GLU A 339 -8.83 -17.34 -7.86
N LYS A 340 -9.52 -18.45 -8.19
CA LYS A 340 -9.17 -19.76 -7.64
C LYS A 340 -7.71 -20.15 -7.87
N SER A 341 -7.21 -19.94 -9.08
CA SER A 341 -5.90 -20.41 -9.52
C SER A 341 -4.81 -19.35 -9.54
N TYR A 342 -5.17 -18.07 -9.31
CA TYR A 342 -4.22 -16.95 -9.36
C TYR A 342 -4.21 -16.18 -8.04
N ILE A 343 -3.07 -16.19 -7.36
CA ILE A 343 -2.85 -15.40 -6.14
C ILE A 343 -2.80 -13.89 -6.41
N HIS A 344 -2.61 -13.50 -7.67
CA HIS A 344 -2.59 -12.11 -8.13
C HIS A 344 -3.82 -11.88 -9.04
N PRO A 345 -4.99 -11.59 -8.48
CA PRO A 345 -6.20 -11.42 -9.30
C PRO A 345 -6.07 -10.26 -10.28
N ALA A 346 -6.70 -10.43 -11.45
CA ALA A 346 -6.62 -9.46 -12.55
C ALA A 346 -7.33 -8.13 -12.24
N ALA A 347 -8.28 -8.10 -11.31
CA ALA A 347 -9.17 -6.95 -11.01
C ALA A 347 -8.49 -5.78 -10.26
N LYS A 348 -7.29 -5.33 -10.69
CA LYS A 348 -6.53 -4.27 -10.02
C LYS A 348 -7.22 -2.90 -10.07
N ARG A 349 -7.97 -2.62 -11.14
CA ARG A 349 -8.76 -1.40 -11.27
C ARG A 349 -9.80 -1.27 -10.15
N THR A 350 -10.55 -2.32 -9.86
CA THR A 350 -11.55 -2.34 -8.77
C THR A 350 -10.90 -2.01 -7.43
N VAL A 351 -9.74 -2.61 -7.14
CA VAL A 351 -9.01 -2.34 -5.90
C VAL A 351 -8.54 -0.89 -5.82
N GLY A 352 -7.94 -0.36 -6.90
CA GLY A 352 -7.50 1.04 -6.98
C GLY A 352 -8.64 2.03 -6.78
N GLN A 353 -9.79 1.80 -7.43
CA GLN A 353 -10.98 2.62 -7.29
C GLN A 353 -11.58 2.59 -5.88
N ARG A 354 -11.61 1.42 -5.23
CA ARG A 354 -12.06 1.29 -3.83
C ARG A 354 -11.12 2.02 -2.86
N LEU A 355 -9.80 1.94 -3.07
CA LEU A 355 -8.82 2.76 -2.32
C LEU A 355 -9.07 4.26 -2.52
N ALA A 356 -9.31 4.69 -3.76
CA ALA A 356 -9.61 6.09 -4.07
C ALA A 356 -10.90 6.58 -3.40
N ALA A 357 -11.95 5.77 -3.38
CA ALA A 357 -13.20 6.11 -2.69
C ALA A 357 -12.98 6.34 -1.19
N GLN A 358 -12.13 5.51 -0.54
CA GLN A 358 -11.73 5.71 0.86
C GLN A 358 -10.96 7.04 1.04
N ALA A 359 -9.99 7.31 0.17
CA ALA A 359 -9.20 8.55 0.20
C ALA A 359 -10.09 9.79 -0.01
N LEU A 360 -10.96 9.78 -1.03
CA LEU A 360 -11.86 10.88 -1.37
C LEU A 360 -12.73 11.28 -0.18
N ARG A 361 -13.31 10.32 0.51
CA ARG A 361 -14.16 10.59 1.67
C ARG A 361 -13.36 11.06 2.89
N ARG A 362 -12.24 10.42 3.19
CA ARG A 362 -11.48 10.66 4.44
C ARG A 362 -10.55 11.87 4.37
N CYS A 363 -9.98 12.14 3.20
CA CYS A 363 -8.92 13.15 3.05
C CYS A 363 -9.37 14.41 2.34
N TYR A 364 -10.37 14.28 1.46
CA TYR A 364 -10.74 15.37 0.55
C TYR A 364 -12.17 15.90 0.77
N GLY A 365 -12.86 15.37 1.78
CA GLY A 365 -14.21 15.84 2.15
C GLY A 365 -15.30 15.57 1.11
N VAL A 366 -15.04 14.66 0.15
CA VAL A 366 -16.05 14.27 -0.84
C VAL A 366 -17.16 13.50 -0.13
N LYS A 367 -18.40 13.98 -0.25
CA LYS A 367 -19.56 13.36 0.41
C LYS A 367 -19.99 12.10 -0.33
N LEU A 368 -19.42 10.97 0.05
CA LEU A 368 -19.80 9.65 -0.45
C LEU A 368 -20.59 8.87 0.63
N PRO A 369 -21.67 8.18 0.26
CA PRO A 369 -22.39 7.31 1.21
C PRO A 369 -21.54 6.12 1.65
N ASN A 370 -21.77 5.60 2.85
CA ASN A 370 -21.03 4.44 3.37
C ASN A 370 -21.10 3.26 2.41
N GLU A 371 -22.25 3.01 1.83
CA GLU A 371 -22.53 1.92 0.91
C GLU A 371 -21.73 1.98 -0.40
N MET A 372 -21.17 3.15 -0.74
CA MET A 372 -20.28 3.31 -1.89
C MET A 372 -18.82 3.10 -1.53
N VAL A 373 -18.46 3.30 -0.28
CA VAL A 373 -17.06 3.36 0.18
C VAL A 373 -16.67 2.14 1.00
N GLU A 374 -17.54 1.72 1.91
CA GLU A 374 -17.25 0.63 2.84
C GLU A 374 -17.79 -0.71 2.29
N GLY A 375 -17.02 -1.76 2.43
CA GLY A 375 -17.50 -3.12 2.18
C GLY A 375 -18.67 -3.47 3.09
N VAL A 376 -19.51 -4.38 2.63
CA VAL A 376 -20.67 -4.87 3.41
C VAL A 376 -20.17 -5.73 4.57
N ARG A 377 -20.63 -5.42 5.80
CA ARG A 377 -20.17 -6.09 7.03
C ARG A 377 -21.28 -6.91 7.66
N PHE A 378 -20.93 -8.06 8.20
CA PHE A 378 -21.76 -8.83 9.11
C PHE A 378 -22.08 -8.00 10.36
N GLU A 379 -23.36 -7.97 10.74
CA GLU A 379 -23.82 -7.33 11.97
C GLU A 379 -24.22 -8.37 13.00
N LYS A 380 -25.15 -9.26 12.66
CA LYS A 380 -25.63 -10.34 13.54
C LYS A 380 -26.25 -11.50 12.77
N ALA A 381 -26.38 -12.63 13.44
CA ALA A 381 -27.16 -13.77 12.98
C ALA A 381 -28.13 -14.22 14.09
N GLU A 382 -29.36 -14.54 13.69
CA GLU A 382 -30.40 -15.12 14.55
C GLU A 382 -30.76 -16.49 13.98
N PHE A 383 -30.94 -17.49 14.84
CA PHE A 383 -31.21 -18.87 14.42
C PHE A 383 -32.63 -19.27 14.86
N ALA A 384 -33.50 -19.55 13.92
CA ALA A 384 -34.87 -19.97 14.13
C ALA A 384 -35.40 -20.79 12.95
N ASP A 385 -36.36 -21.68 13.21
CA ASP A 385 -37.09 -22.42 12.19
C ASP A 385 -36.21 -23.12 11.13
N GLY A 386 -35.08 -23.66 11.56
CA GLY A 386 -34.13 -24.37 10.67
C GLY A 386 -33.27 -23.43 9.77
N LYS A 387 -33.23 -22.15 10.06
CA LYS A 387 -32.52 -21.15 9.29
C LYS A 387 -31.63 -20.26 10.16
N ALA A 388 -30.61 -19.64 9.53
CA ALA A 388 -29.93 -18.46 10.04
C ALA A 388 -30.47 -17.21 9.33
N VAL A 389 -30.84 -16.18 10.08
CA VAL A 389 -31.24 -14.86 9.57
C VAL A 389 -30.08 -13.91 9.80
N VAL A 390 -29.38 -13.54 8.74
CA VAL A 390 -28.13 -12.76 8.79
C VAL A 390 -28.40 -11.33 8.38
N THR A 391 -28.04 -10.37 9.24
CA THR A 391 -28.19 -8.93 9.01
C THR A 391 -26.84 -8.30 8.69
N PHE A 392 -26.84 -7.32 7.78
CA PHE A 392 -25.64 -6.68 7.28
C PHE A 392 -25.65 -5.15 7.47
N LEU A 393 -24.48 -4.57 7.74
CA LEU A 393 -24.20 -3.14 7.69
C LEU A 393 -23.75 -2.71 6.28
N ASN A 394 -23.85 -1.41 5.97
CA ASN A 394 -23.45 -0.79 4.69
C ASN A 394 -24.23 -1.34 3.46
N ALA A 395 -25.50 -1.71 3.67
CA ALA A 395 -26.37 -2.23 2.63
C ALA A 395 -27.79 -1.65 2.69
N ARG A 396 -27.96 -0.40 3.12
CA ARG A 396 -29.28 0.24 3.29
C ARG A 396 -30.11 0.33 2.01
N TYR A 397 -29.47 0.35 0.84
CA TYR A 397 -30.14 0.34 -0.46
C TYR A 397 -30.51 -1.07 -0.93
N GLY A 398 -30.18 -2.10 -0.13
CA GLY A 398 -30.43 -3.50 -0.42
C GLY A 398 -29.17 -4.26 -0.84
N LEU A 399 -29.37 -5.57 -0.99
CA LEU A 399 -28.37 -6.54 -1.41
C LEU A 399 -28.70 -7.07 -2.81
N THR A 400 -27.70 -7.61 -3.51
CA THR A 400 -27.80 -8.18 -4.85
C THR A 400 -26.91 -9.44 -4.94
N PRO A 401 -27.23 -10.45 -5.80
CA PRO A 401 -28.34 -10.49 -6.76
C PRO A 401 -29.67 -10.83 -6.11
N GLN A 402 -30.74 -10.26 -6.65
CA GLN A 402 -32.12 -10.59 -6.23
C GLN A 402 -32.65 -11.78 -7.02
N GLY A 403 -33.35 -12.71 -6.31
CA GLY A 403 -33.99 -13.85 -6.96
C GLY A 403 -33.09 -15.01 -7.34
N GLU A 404 -31.79 -14.90 -7.07
CA GLU A 404 -30.79 -15.94 -7.30
C GLU A 404 -30.28 -16.48 -5.96
N PRO A 405 -29.82 -17.76 -5.90
CA PRO A 405 -29.11 -18.30 -4.75
C PRO A 405 -27.85 -17.51 -4.45
N ILE A 406 -27.62 -17.21 -3.17
CA ILE A 406 -26.39 -16.57 -2.71
C ILE A 406 -25.35 -17.65 -2.42
N LEU A 407 -24.19 -17.52 -3.07
CA LEU A 407 -23.07 -18.45 -2.95
C LEU A 407 -22.17 -18.08 -1.77
N GLY A 408 -21.51 -19.07 -1.19
CA GLY A 408 -20.44 -18.87 -0.21
C GLY A 408 -20.87 -18.97 1.25
N PHE A 409 -22.15 -19.30 1.53
CA PHE A 409 -22.61 -19.59 2.89
C PHE A 409 -22.34 -21.04 3.31
N GLU A 410 -22.06 -21.21 4.59
CA GLU A 410 -22.02 -22.50 5.30
C GLU A 410 -22.75 -22.39 6.63
N LEU A 411 -23.42 -23.46 7.04
CA LEU A 411 -24.08 -23.61 8.34
C LEU A 411 -23.49 -24.80 9.11
N ALA A 412 -23.47 -24.69 10.44
CA ALA A 412 -23.18 -25.80 11.33
C ALA A 412 -24.28 -25.95 12.40
N GLY A 413 -24.53 -27.20 12.78
CA GLY A 413 -25.31 -27.58 13.95
C GLY A 413 -24.45 -27.63 15.22
N ALA A 414 -24.97 -28.25 16.27
CA ALA A 414 -24.26 -28.40 17.55
C ALA A 414 -22.98 -29.26 17.47
N ASP A 415 -22.81 -30.03 16.38
CA ASP A 415 -21.60 -30.82 16.10
C ASP A 415 -20.41 -29.94 15.61
N GLY A 416 -20.65 -28.67 15.26
CA GLY A 416 -19.64 -27.75 14.74
C GLY A 416 -19.14 -28.08 13.33
N VAL A 417 -19.80 -28.99 12.60
CA VAL A 417 -19.44 -29.38 11.24
C VAL A 417 -20.15 -28.45 10.25
N PHE A 418 -19.36 -27.70 9.45
CA PHE A 418 -19.88 -26.75 8.48
C PHE A 418 -20.23 -27.43 7.15
N HIS A 419 -21.47 -27.25 6.71
CA HIS A 419 -22.01 -27.74 5.44
C HIS A 419 -22.41 -26.57 4.53
N PRO A 420 -22.28 -26.70 3.20
CA PRO A 420 -22.77 -25.70 2.27
C PRO A 420 -24.23 -25.35 2.51
N ALA A 421 -24.56 -24.08 2.39
CA ALA A 421 -25.89 -23.55 2.63
C ALA A 421 -26.31 -22.56 1.55
N GLU A 422 -27.61 -22.48 1.27
CA GLU A 422 -28.19 -21.55 0.33
C GLU A 422 -28.69 -20.30 1.04
N GLY A 423 -28.22 -19.13 0.57
CA GLY A 423 -28.71 -17.83 1.03
C GLY A 423 -29.79 -17.27 0.12
N ARG A 424 -30.82 -16.61 0.69
CA ARG A 424 -31.85 -15.86 -0.04
C ARG A 424 -32.05 -14.49 0.56
N ILE A 425 -31.92 -13.45 -0.26
CA ILE A 425 -32.08 -12.07 0.15
C ILE A 425 -33.56 -11.82 0.52
N VAL A 426 -33.79 -11.26 1.70
CA VAL A 426 -35.11 -10.75 2.10
C VAL A 426 -35.35 -9.44 1.38
N LYS A 427 -36.36 -9.38 0.54
CA LYS A 427 -36.64 -8.24 -0.34
C LYS A 427 -36.65 -6.90 0.41
N SER A 428 -35.91 -5.93 -0.11
CA SER A 428 -35.81 -4.55 0.42
C SER A 428 -35.23 -4.46 1.84
N LYS A 429 -34.49 -5.48 2.30
CA LYS A 429 -33.78 -5.47 3.59
C LYS A 429 -32.32 -5.85 3.42
N PRO A 430 -31.41 -5.38 4.28
CA PRO A 430 -30.03 -5.84 4.32
C PRO A 430 -29.92 -7.19 5.07
N VAL A 431 -30.73 -8.16 4.67
CA VAL A 431 -30.93 -9.43 5.38
C VAL A 431 -30.90 -10.59 4.39
N VAL A 432 -30.22 -11.67 4.76
CA VAL A 432 -30.20 -12.95 4.02
C VAL A 432 -30.71 -14.05 4.97
N GLU A 433 -31.68 -14.81 4.53
CA GLU A 433 -32.04 -16.10 5.13
C GLU A 433 -31.14 -17.19 4.56
N VAL A 434 -30.53 -17.99 5.43
CA VAL A 434 -29.58 -19.04 5.06
C VAL A 434 -30.10 -20.37 5.59
N ALA A 435 -30.20 -21.36 4.73
CA ALA A 435 -30.67 -22.70 5.07
C ALA A 435 -29.82 -23.80 4.40
N SER A 436 -29.76 -24.95 5.04
CA SER A 436 -29.12 -26.17 4.48
C SER A 436 -29.93 -27.41 4.87
N PRO A 437 -30.30 -28.29 3.92
CA PRO A 437 -30.95 -29.56 4.27
C PRO A 437 -30.08 -30.44 5.17
N ALA A 438 -28.74 -30.27 5.12
CA ALA A 438 -27.79 -31.03 5.95
C ALA A 438 -27.75 -30.53 7.40
N VAL A 439 -28.29 -29.32 7.69
CA VAL A 439 -28.24 -28.68 9.01
C VAL A 439 -29.63 -28.18 9.41
N PRO A 440 -30.53 -29.10 9.86
CA PRO A 440 -31.91 -28.72 10.19
C PRO A 440 -32.04 -27.85 11.43
N GLN A 441 -31.02 -27.78 12.28
CA GLN A 441 -30.94 -26.94 13.47
C GLN A 441 -29.61 -26.19 13.52
N PRO A 442 -29.46 -25.12 12.72
CA PRO A 442 -28.23 -24.36 12.69
C PRO A 442 -28.01 -23.56 13.97
N VAL A 443 -26.73 -23.51 14.42
CA VAL A 443 -26.27 -22.69 15.55
C VAL A 443 -25.12 -21.77 15.15
N ALA A 444 -24.52 -22.00 13.97
CA ALA A 444 -23.46 -21.15 13.44
C ALA A 444 -23.60 -20.96 11.93
N VAL A 445 -23.19 -19.79 11.44
CA VAL A 445 -23.16 -19.41 10.03
C VAL A 445 -21.81 -18.80 9.67
N ARG A 446 -21.30 -19.14 8.47
CA ARG A 446 -20.10 -18.56 7.87
C ARG A 446 -20.40 -18.11 6.45
N TYR A 447 -19.67 -17.07 5.98
CA TYR A 447 -19.71 -16.61 4.61
C TYR A 447 -18.30 -16.38 4.10
N ALA A 448 -17.99 -16.92 2.91
CA ALA A 448 -16.65 -16.81 2.29
C ALA A 448 -15.50 -17.22 3.25
N PHE A 449 -15.75 -18.13 4.20
CA PHE A 449 -14.79 -18.50 5.24
C PHE A 449 -13.96 -19.73 4.84
N ARG A 450 -13.56 -19.77 3.57
CA ARG A 450 -12.61 -20.71 2.96
C ARG A 450 -11.54 -19.94 2.22
N ASN A 451 -10.38 -20.56 1.97
CA ASN A 451 -9.29 -19.95 1.21
C ASN A 451 -9.77 -19.41 -0.15
N PHE A 452 -10.60 -20.19 -0.81
CA PHE A 452 -11.36 -19.76 -1.97
C PHE A 452 -12.76 -20.38 -1.96
N THR A 453 -13.75 -19.56 -2.17
CA THR A 453 -15.11 -20.00 -2.50
C THR A 453 -15.76 -18.98 -3.44
N PRO A 454 -16.52 -19.40 -4.44
CA PRO A 454 -17.28 -18.47 -5.25
C PRO A 454 -18.25 -17.67 -4.39
N THR A 455 -18.30 -16.37 -4.61
CA THR A 455 -19.21 -15.44 -3.91
C THR A 455 -19.91 -14.54 -4.92
N ASN A 456 -21.14 -14.12 -4.62
CA ASN A 456 -21.90 -13.22 -5.49
C ASN A 456 -22.70 -12.17 -4.70
N LEU A 457 -22.52 -12.07 -3.38
CA LEU A 457 -23.27 -11.15 -2.53
C LEU A 457 -22.59 -9.78 -2.45
N HIS A 458 -23.32 -8.74 -2.87
CA HIS A 458 -22.89 -7.34 -2.85
C HIS A 458 -24.02 -6.45 -2.36
N ASN A 459 -23.72 -5.20 -2.01
CA ASN A 459 -24.76 -4.18 -1.98
C ASN A 459 -25.04 -3.66 -3.42
N THR A 460 -26.11 -2.87 -3.56
CA THR A 460 -26.53 -2.34 -4.88
C THR A 460 -25.54 -1.38 -5.53
N LEU A 461 -24.50 -0.94 -4.80
CA LEU A 461 -23.40 -0.08 -5.31
C LEU A 461 -22.13 -0.87 -5.61
N GLY A 462 -22.21 -2.22 -5.61
CA GLY A 462 -21.11 -3.09 -6.01
C GLY A 462 -20.03 -3.30 -4.93
N GLN A 463 -20.30 -2.97 -3.66
CA GLN A 463 -19.38 -3.32 -2.58
C GLN A 463 -19.65 -4.75 -2.11
N ALA A 464 -18.61 -5.57 -2.10
CA ALA A 464 -18.68 -6.97 -1.67
C ALA A 464 -18.86 -7.11 -0.15
N VAL A 465 -19.37 -8.27 0.26
CA VAL A 465 -19.45 -8.65 1.66
C VAL A 465 -18.10 -9.19 2.13
N PHE A 466 -17.61 -8.69 3.27
CA PHE A 466 -16.43 -9.26 3.92
C PHE A 466 -16.67 -10.69 4.38
N PRO A 467 -15.66 -11.57 4.36
CA PRO A 467 -15.76 -12.87 4.99
C PRO A 467 -16.10 -12.72 6.47
N PHE A 468 -16.94 -13.62 6.97
CA PHE A 468 -17.27 -13.62 8.38
C PHE A 468 -17.64 -15.01 8.89
N ARG A 469 -17.67 -15.14 10.23
CA ARG A 469 -18.20 -16.26 10.98
C ARG A 469 -18.92 -15.79 12.23
N SER A 470 -19.99 -16.49 12.63
CA SER A 470 -20.74 -16.21 13.86
C SER A 470 -20.25 -17.00 15.08
N ASP A 471 -19.35 -17.97 14.87
CA ASP A 471 -18.75 -18.85 15.88
C ASP A 471 -17.39 -18.33 16.42
N ARG A 472 -17.24 -17.01 16.45
CA ARG A 472 -16.02 -16.33 16.91
C ARG A 472 -15.98 -16.20 18.43
#